data_6e2279784cf80f18b77d9089fe7c288e
#
_entry.id   6e2279784cf80f18b77d9089fe7c288e
#
_cell.length_a   1.000
_cell.length_b   1.000
_cell.length_c   1.000
_cell.angle_alpha   90.00
_cell.angle_beta   90.00
_cell.angle_gamma   90.00
#
_symmetry.space_group_name_H-M   'P 1'
#
loop_
_entity.id
_entity.type
_entity.pdbx_description
1 polymer ?
#
loop_
_entity_poly.entity_id
_entity_poly.type
_entity_poly.pdbx_seq_one_letter_code
_entity_poly.pdbx_strand_id
1 'polypeptide(L)'
;SVYLKKLTKNNQYVAANTVLAKLEMLTNTVGKLVAVNYTNNTEMVVLKSSDIKRSWYDSTKEILLVRKGDLVRVGTYLTKNIKSKYSGQICKITPSQIHIRLGRPYLISEGTVLRAVNKSLVERSDMLATLVYEKLKTVDIVQGLPKVEEILEARKIKNGCLLAPTEGKAYLKNTQIEIVKDLGDKLVFDIAANTKVNFSNGKYVDFLEPLTDGPISPHDKLETLFNYYQRKFSAHEACKKSFKHLQLFLVNEVQRTYLSQGVQIADKHIEIIVKQMTSKVRVSFGGDTTLLPGEVLDITQAELVTKATLATGEDPPLYRPMLLGLTKASLNSDSFISAASFQETTRVLTEAAIEGKKDWLNGLKENVIIGRLIPAGTGFNCFENLKKVGKDTSMNLLINPLKDDKLKSFVLGSRLN
;
A
#
# COMPACT_ATOMS: atom_id res chain seq x y z
N SER A 1 -28.11 -9.37 -8.69
CA SER A 1 -27.74 -9.25 -10.11
C SER A 1 -26.25 -9.14 -10.22
N VAL A 2 -25.68 -9.88 -11.17
CA VAL A 2 -24.25 -9.80 -11.49
C VAL A 2 -24.13 -8.91 -12.71
N TYR A 3 -23.30 -7.88 -12.62
CA TYR A 3 -23.07 -6.93 -13.70
C TYR A 3 -21.60 -6.97 -14.11
N LEU A 4 -21.36 -7.02 -15.40
CA LEU A 4 -20.04 -6.86 -15.97
C LEU A 4 -19.78 -5.36 -16.17
N LYS A 5 -18.93 -4.78 -15.34
CA LYS A 5 -18.49 -3.40 -15.51
C LYS A 5 -17.26 -3.38 -16.37
N LYS A 6 -17.39 -2.89 -17.59
CA LYS A 6 -16.24 -2.63 -18.47
C LYS A 6 -15.45 -1.45 -17.91
N LEU A 7 -14.16 -1.62 -17.75
CA LEU A 7 -13.23 -0.59 -17.29
C LEU A 7 -12.55 0.13 -18.44
N THR A 8 -12.52 -0.52 -19.62
CA THR A 8 -11.87 0.02 -20.82
C THR A 8 -12.91 0.54 -21.82
N LYS A 9 -12.59 1.63 -22.50
CA LYS A 9 -13.38 2.19 -23.58
C LYS A 9 -13.02 1.52 -24.91
N ASN A 10 -13.93 1.58 -25.89
CA ASN A 10 -13.62 1.12 -27.25
C ASN A 10 -12.46 1.97 -27.81
N ASN A 11 -11.53 1.31 -28.49
CA ASN A 11 -10.31 1.90 -29.07
C ASN A 11 -9.32 2.51 -28.04
N GLN A 12 -9.44 2.15 -26.78
CA GLN A 12 -8.45 2.49 -25.76
C GLN A 12 -7.26 1.54 -25.87
N TYR A 13 -6.05 2.08 -25.84
CA TYR A 13 -4.82 1.28 -25.72
C TYR A 13 -4.82 0.58 -24.35
N VAL A 14 -4.55 -0.71 -24.37
CA VAL A 14 -4.54 -1.55 -23.17
C VAL A 14 -3.18 -2.24 -23.06
N ALA A 15 -2.45 -1.95 -21.99
CA ALA A 15 -1.20 -2.63 -21.70
C ALA A 15 -1.45 -4.10 -21.32
N ALA A 16 -0.44 -4.95 -21.51
CA ALA A 16 -0.52 -6.35 -21.06
C ALA A 16 -0.83 -6.39 -19.55
N ASN A 17 -1.75 -7.26 -19.15
CA ASN A 17 -2.25 -7.43 -17.78
C ASN A 17 -3.13 -6.28 -17.20
N THR A 18 -3.65 -5.39 -18.03
CA THR A 18 -4.65 -4.42 -17.60
C THR A 18 -6.00 -5.12 -17.34
N VAL A 19 -6.64 -4.81 -16.22
CA VAL A 19 -7.99 -5.31 -15.91
C VAL A 19 -8.99 -4.70 -16.88
N LEU A 20 -9.55 -5.48 -17.77
CA LEU A 20 -10.48 -5.02 -18.79
C LEU A 20 -11.91 -4.84 -18.25
N ALA A 21 -12.31 -5.71 -17.35
CA ALA A 21 -13.66 -5.71 -16.79
C ALA A 21 -13.66 -6.32 -15.40
N LYS A 22 -14.63 -5.91 -14.60
CA LYS A 22 -14.90 -6.48 -13.26
C LYS A 22 -16.31 -7.02 -13.23
N LEU A 23 -16.49 -8.16 -12.59
CA LEU A 23 -17.81 -8.66 -12.22
C LEU A 23 -18.20 -8.07 -10.87
N GLU A 24 -19.21 -7.21 -10.89
CA GLU A 24 -19.76 -6.59 -9.67
C GLU A 24 -21.09 -7.26 -9.32
N MET A 25 -21.19 -7.76 -8.09
CA MET A 25 -22.43 -8.32 -7.57
C MET A 25 -23.16 -7.24 -6.78
N LEU A 26 -24.27 -6.76 -7.36
CA LEU A 26 -25.11 -5.75 -6.75
C LEU A 26 -26.33 -6.36 -6.08
N THR A 27 -26.72 -5.81 -4.94
CA THR A 27 -27.96 -6.21 -4.27
C THR A 27 -29.18 -5.65 -4.98
N ASN A 28 -30.23 -6.48 -5.08
CA ASN A 28 -31.55 -6.04 -5.61
C ASN A 28 -32.55 -5.76 -4.50
N THR A 29 -32.17 -5.99 -3.25
CA THR A 29 -33.07 -5.89 -2.10
C THR A 29 -32.43 -5.14 -0.97
N VAL A 30 -33.20 -4.35 -0.26
CA VAL A 30 -32.78 -3.67 0.97
C VAL A 30 -32.87 -4.64 2.14
N GLY A 31 -31.86 -4.64 3.02
CA GLY A 31 -31.92 -5.49 4.19
C GLY A 31 -30.60 -5.59 4.94
N LYS A 32 -30.57 -6.48 5.94
CA LYS A 32 -29.39 -6.77 6.73
C LYS A 32 -28.60 -7.91 6.11
N LEU A 33 -27.33 -7.69 5.90
CA LEU A 33 -26.44 -8.70 5.35
C LEU A 33 -26.03 -9.72 6.45
N VAL A 34 -26.07 -10.99 6.11
CA VAL A 34 -25.49 -12.08 6.90
C VAL A 34 -24.59 -12.89 5.99
N ALA A 35 -23.30 -12.90 6.28
CA ALA A 35 -22.31 -13.71 5.57
C ALA A 35 -22.08 -15.00 6.34
N VAL A 36 -22.07 -16.13 5.65
CA VAL A 36 -21.77 -17.45 6.20
C VAL A 36 -20.66 -18.08 5.35
N ASN A 37 -19.57 -18.41 6.01
CA ASN A 37 -18.46 -19.10 5.37
C ASN A 37 -18.64 -20.61 5.58
N TYR A 38 -18.83 -21.32 4.49
CA TYR A 38 -18.68 -22.79 4.46
C TYR A 38 -17.28 -23.12 3.94
N THR A 39 -16.76 -24.27 4.26
CA THR A 39 -15.38 -24.71 4.01
C THR A 39 -14.88 -24.49 2.56
N ASN A 40 -15.79 -24.42 1.58
CA ASN A 40 -15.41 -24.20 0.17
C ASN A 40 -16.25 -23.14 -0.56
N ASN A 41 -17.29 -22.58 0.06
CA ASN A 41 -18.15 -21.58 -0.58
C ASN A 41 -18.61 -20.53 0.42
N THR A 42 -18.48 -19.27 0.08
CA THR A 42 -19.02 -18.17 0.88
C THR A 42 -20.42 -17.82 0.40
N GLU A 43 -21.38 -17.85 1.28
CA GLU A 43 -22.74 -17.40 1.02
C GLU A 43 -23.03 -16.08 1.71
N MET A 44 -23.62 -15.18 0.98
CA MET A 44 -24.19 -13.96 1.52
C MET A 44 -25.71 -14.00 1.42
N VAL A 45 -26.39 -13.71 2.51
CA VAL A 45 -27.86 -13.62 2.54
C VAL A 45 -28.26 -12.22 2.97
N VAL A 46 -29.00 -11.52 2.13
CA VAL A 46 -29.60 -10.22 2.47
C VAL A 46 -30.98 -10.48 3.04
N LEU A 47 -31.14 -10.27 4.36
CA LEU A 47 -32.40 -10.45 5.08
C LEU A 47 -33.24 -9.19 4.98
N LYS A 48 -34.48 -9.34 4.51
CA LYS A 48 -35.46 -8.24 4.49
C LYS A 48 -35.93 -7.94 5.92
N SER A 49 -36.13 -6.67 6.23
CA SER A 49 -36.48 -6.25 7.59
C SER A 49 -37.92 -6.59 8.00
N SER A 50 -38.84 -6.63 7.06
CA SER A 50 -40.31 -6.70 7.32
C SER A 50 -41.00 -7.99 6.89
N ASP A 51 -40.43 -8.75 5.97
CA ASP A 51 -41.12 -9.90 5.36
C ASP A 51 -40.87 -11.18 6.16
N ILE A 52 -41.82 -11.60 6.96
CA ILE A 52 -41.82 -12.86 7.70
C ILE A 52 -42.87 -13.79 7.11
N LYS A 53 -42.45 -14.99 6.68
CA LYS A 53 -43.35 -16.06 6.24
C LYS A 53 -43.45 -17.14 7.30
N ARG A 54 -44.60 -17.78 7.38
CA ARG A 54 -44.87 -18.86 8.35
C ARG A 54 -44.89 -20.20 7.62
N SER A 55 -44.25 -21.21 8.20
CA SER A 55 -44.33 -22.61 7.78
C SER A 55 -44.95 -23.39 8.90
N TRP A 56 -45.99 -24.16 8.61
CA TRP A 56 -46.69 -24.96 9.59
C TRP A 56 -46.07 -26.35 9.72
N TYR A 57 -46.00 -26.88 10.93
CA TYR A 57 -45.55 -28.25 11.22
C TYR A 57 -46.30 -28.78 12.43
N ASP A 58 -46.32 -30.09 12.58
CA ASP A 58 -46.96 -30.76 13.73
C ASP A 58 -45.87 -31.23 14.73
N SER A 59 -45.79 -30.55 15.87
CA SER A 59 -44.77 -30.85 16.89
C SER A 59 -44.93 -32.20 17.56
N THR A 60 -46.12 -32.84 17.45
CA THR A 60 -46.36 -34.16 18.05
C THR A 60 -45.86 -35.31 17.19
N LYS A 61 -45.69 -35.08 15.87
CA LYS A 61 -45.32 -36.11 14.89
C LYS A 61 -43.98 -35.86 14.21
N GLU A 62 -43.42 -34.65 14.33
CA GLU A 62 -42.27 -34.24 13.53
C GLU A 62 -41.11 -33.69 14.38
N ILE A 63 -39.92 -34.22 14.15
CA ILE A 63 -38.68 -33.75 14.79
C ILE A 63 -38.11 -32.59 13.96
N LEU A 64 -37.89 -31.46 14.63
CA LEU A 64 -37.25 -30.28 14.03
C LEU A 64 -35.77 -30.53 13.78
N LEU A 65 -35.29 -30.25 12.56
CA LEU A 65 -33.90 -30.34 12.15
C LEU A 65 -33.18 -29.00 12.21
N VAL A 66 -33.90 -27.92 12.49
CA VAL A 66 -33.42 -26.55 12.42
C VAL A 66 -33.59 -25.79 13.74
N ARG A 67 -32.71 -24.82 14.00
CA ARG A 67 -32.70 -24.00 15.22
C ARG A 67 -33.02 -22.54 14.92
N LYS A 68 -33.39 -21.79 15.96
CA LYS A 68 -33.55 -20.34 15.85
C LYS A 68 -32.21 -19.71 15.49
N GLY A 69 -32.21 -18.88 14.42
CA GLY A 69 -31.01 -18.22 13.89
C GLY A 69 -30.44 -18.89 12.64
N ASP A 70 -30.80 -20.13 12.34
CA ASP A 70 -30.30 -20.87 11.19
C ASP A 70 -30.76 -20.21 9.87
N LEU A 71 -29.88 -20.24 8.88
CA LEU A 71 -30.18 -19.85 7.52
C LEU A 71 -30.71 -21.05 6.75
N VAL A 72 -31.84 -20.90 6.12
CA VAL A 72 -32.48 -21.92 5.30
C VAL A 72 -32.67 -21.44 3.87
N ARG A 73 -32.49 -22.36 2.92
CA ARG A 73 -32.79 -22.16 1.50
C ARG A 73 -34.09 -22.83 1.12
N VAL A 74 -34.61 -22.48 -0.04
CA VAL A 74 -35.70 -23.23 -0.66
C VAL A 74 -35.25 -24.69 -0.83
N GLY A 75 -36.04 -25.64 -0.35
CA GLY A 75 -35.73 -27.06 -0.39
C GLY A 75 -34.99 -27.63 0.81
N THR A 76 -34.48 -26.81 1.72
CA THR A 76 -33.87 -27.30 2.99
C THR A 76 -34.94 -27.96 3.86
N TYR A 77 -34.62 -29.11 4.42
CA TYR A 77 -35.53 -29.84 5.32
C TYR A 77 -35.64 -29.09 6.65
N LEU A 78 -36.86 -28.70 7.01
CA LEU A 78 -37.20 -28.09 8.31
C LEU A 78 -37.50 -29.20 9.33
N THR A 79 -38.18 -30.24 8.88
CA THR A 79 -38.46 -31.47 9.57
C THR A 79 -38.14 -32.65 8.64
N LYS A 80 -38.24 -33.90 9.09
CA LYS A 80 -38.01 -35.07 8.21
C LYS A 80 -38.90 -35.06 6.95
N ASN A 81 -40.10 -34.49 7.05
CA ASN A 81 -41.08 -34.53 5.97
C ASN A 81 -41.34 -33.19 5.28
N ILE A 82 -41.00 -32.06 5.93
CA ILE A 82 -41.33 -30.73 5.42
C ILE A 82 -40.07 -30.00 4.94
N LYS A 83 -40.09 -29.58 3.69
CA LYS A 83 -39.08 -28.74 3.08
C LYS A 83 -39.45 -27.26 3.13
N SER A 84 -38.49 -26.37 3.33
CA SER A 84 -38.73 -24.93 3.29
C SER A 84 -39.12 -24.48 1.88
N LYS A 85 -40.17 -23.72 1.77
CA LYS A 85 -40.61 -23.06 0.54
C LYS A 85 -39.95 -21.71 0.34
N TYR A 86 -39.24 -21.21 1.36
CA TYR A 86 -38.64 -19.87 1.38
C TYR A 86 -37.17 -19.92 1.82
N SER A 87 -36.38 -19.00 1.28
CA SER A 87 -35.03 -18.77 1.73
C SER A 87 -35.01 -17.60 2.72
N GLY A 88 -34.21 -17.75 3.80
CA GLY A 88 -34.13 -16.73 4.83
C GLY A 88 -33.57 -17.23 6.15
N GLN A 89 -33.78 -16.49 7.22
CA GLN A 89 -33.35 -16.84 8.57
C GLN A 89 -34.54 -17.20 9.46
N ILE A 90 -34.39 -18.22 10.26
CA ILE A 90 -35.42 -18.62 11.24
C ILE A 90 -35.39 -17.62 12.41
N CYS A 91 -36.48 -16.86 12.56
CA CYS A 91 -36.61 -15.86 13.61
C CYS A 91 -37.20 -16.40 14.89
N LYS A 92 -38.26 -17.22 14.77
CA LYS A 92 -39.01 -17.77 15.90
C LYS A 92 -39.56 -19.15 15.54
N ILE A 93 -39.49 -20.05 16.50
CA ILE A 93 -40.11 -21.38 16.44
C ILE A 93 -41.17 -21.41 17.50
N THR A 94 -42.41 -21.76 17.14
CA THR A 94 -43.54 -22.01 18.02
C THR A 94 -44.00 -23.44 17.85
N PRO A 95 -44.75 -24.01 18.77
CA PRO A 95 -45.11 -25.45 18.71
C PRO A 95 -45.84 -25.89 17.42
N SER A 96 -46.42 -24.99 16.68
CA SER A 96 -47.13 -25.29 15.43
C SER A 96 -46.57 -24.57 14.20
N GLN A 97 -45.64 -23.61 14.37
CA GLN A 97 -45.20 -22.77 13.28
C GLN A 97 -43.72 -22.38 13.37
N ILE A 98 -43.08 -22.36 12.23
CA ILE A 98 -41.73 -21.82 12.05
C ILE A 98 -41.83 -20.49 11.33
N HIS A 99 -41.33 -19.41 11.93
CA HIS A 99 -41.28 -18.07 11.33
C HIS A 99 -39.92 -17.87 10.64
N ILE A 100 -39.99 -17.67 9.32
CA ILE A 100 -38.80 -17.48 8.48
C ILE A 100 -38.81 -16.02 7.99
N ARG A 101 -37.79 -15.25 8.36
CA ARG A 101 -37.57 -13.93 7.78
C ARG A 101 -37.01 -14.13 6.38
N LEU A 102 -37.67 -13.61 5.38
CA LEU A 102 -37.27 -13.77 3.99
C LEU A 102 -35.87 -13.15 3.77
N GLY A 103 -35.03 -13.86 3.07
CA GLY A 103 -33.71 -13.39 2.66
C GLY A 103 -33.41 -13.86 1.26
N ARG A 104 -32.63 -13.05 0.54
CA ARG A 104 -32.13 -13.41 -0.78
C ARG A 104 -30.70 -13.94 -0.66
N PRO A 105 -30.46 -15.21 -0.98
CA PRO A 105 -29.11 -15.77 -0.99
C PRO A 105 -28.35 -15.32 -2.24
N TYR A 106 -27.08 -15.02 -2.07
CA TYR A 106 -26.10 -14.74 -3.13
C TYR A 106 -24.96 -15.74 -2.98
N LEU A 107 -24.73 -16.53 -3.99
CA LEU A 107 -23.59 -17.44 -4.10
C LEU A 107 -22.38 -16.65 -4.59
N ILE A 108 -21.25 -16.81 -3.93
CA ILE A 108 -20.02 -16.09 -4.23
C ILE A 108 -18.96 -17.12 -4.60
N SER A 109 -18.32 -16.88 -5.75
CA SER A 109 -17.23 -17.71 -6.25
C SER A 109 -15.96 -17.53 -5.41
N GLU A 110 -15.13 -18.55 -5.35
CA GLU A 110 -13.78 -18.47 -4.77
C GLU A 110 -12.97 -17.35 -5.45
N GLY A 111 -12.11 -16.66 -4.68
CA GLY A 111 -11.32 -15.53 -5.18
C GLY A 111 -12.07 -14.19 -5.28
N THR A 112 -13.32 -14.12 -4.84
CA THR A 112 -14.09 -12.86 -4.85
C THR A 112 -13.79 -12.01 -3.62
N VAL A 113 -13.49 -10.74 -3.85
CA VAL A 113 -13.27 -9.75 -2.76
C VAL A 113 -14.62 -9.25 -2.25
N LEU A 114 -14.91 -9.51 -0.97
CA LEU A 114 -16.11 -9.02 -0.29
C LEU A 114 -15.96 -7.52 0.01
N ARG A 115 -16.96 -6.73 -0.38
CA ARG A 115 -16.99 -5.29 -0.13
C ARG A 115 -17.93 -4.90 1.01
N ALA A 116 -18.92 -5.72 1.29
CA ALA A 116 -19.88 -5.46 2.35
C ALA A 116 -19.50 -6.22 3.64
N VAL A 117 -19.64 -5.54 4.78
CA VAL A 117 -19.31 -6.09 6.09
C VAL A 117 -20.48 -6.92 6.64
N ASN A 118 -20.16 -8.01 7.35
CA ASN A 118 -21.20 -8.83 8.01
C ASN A 118 -22.03 -8.00 9.00
N LYS A 119 -23.34 -8.20 8.97
CA LYS A 119 -24.37 -7.48 9.75
C LYS A 119 -24.61 -6.01 9.36
N SER A 120 -23.97 -5.48 8.31
CA SER A 120 -24.28 -4.16 7.78
C SER A 120 -25.68 -4.09 7.16
N LEU A 121 -26.27 -2.91 7.17
CA LEU A 121 -27.46 -2.60 6.36
C LEU A 121 -27.00 -2.34 4.93
N VAL A 122 -27.75 -2.87 3.97
CA VAL A 122 -27.42 -2.79 2.54
C VAL A 122 -28.64 -2.24 1.82
N GLU A 123 -28.44 -1.27 0.95
CA GLU A 123 -29.46 -0.68 0.12
C GLU A 123 -29.53 -1.36 -1.27
N ARG A 124 -30.53 -1.00 -2.05
CA ARG A 124 -30.63 -1.50 -3.42
C ARG A 124 -29.48 -0.94 -4.26
N SER A 125 -28.84 -1.81 -5.02
CA SER A 125 -27.69 -1.51 -5.87
C SER A 125 -26.34 -1.33 -5.13
N ASP A 126 -26.28 -1.58 -3.83
CA ASP A 126 -25.00 -1.63 -3.14
C ASP A 126 -24.14 -2.79 -3.63
N MET A 127 -22.85 -2.54 -3.68
CA MET A 127 -21.87 -3.53 -4.12
C MET A 127 -21.55 -4.50 -2.99
N LEU A 128 -21.93 -5.76 -3.14
CA LEU A 128 -21.68 -6.83 -2.16
C LEU A 128 -20.28 -7.42 -2.32
N ALA A 129 -19.89 -7.68 -3.56
CA ALA A 129 -18.66 -8.40 -3.87
C ALA A 129 -18.15 -8.02 -5.27
N THR A 130 -16.84 -8.12 -5.44
CA THR A 130 -16.17 -7.88 -6.72
C THR A 130 -15.31 -9.09 -7.08
N LEU A 131 -15.54 -9.68 -8.23
CA LEU A 131 -14.65 -10.68 -8.81
C LEU A 131 -13.81 -10.03 -9.90
N VAL A 132 -12.50 -10.04 -9.72
CA VAL A 132 -11.55 -9.62 -10.74
C VAL A 132 -11.19 -10.85 -11.57
N TYR A 133 -11.56 -10.86 -12.82
CA TYR A 133 -11.23 -11.94 -13.74
C TYR A 133 -9.85 -11.66 -14.33
N GLU A 134 -8.84 -12.31 -13.80
CA GLU A 134 -7.49 -12.31 -14.37
C GLU A 134 -7.28 -13.64 -15.09
N LYS A 135 -7.10 -13.58 -16.40
CA LYS A 135 -6.63 -14.76 -17.14
C LYS A 135 -5.13 -14.86 -16.86
N LEU A 136 -4.74 -15.76 -15.98
CA LEU A 136 -3.35 -16.11 -15.76
C LEU A 136 -2.79 -16.63 -17.11
N LYS A 137 -2.03 -15.79 -17.80
CA LYS A 137 -1.10 -16.29 -18.79
C LYS A 137 -0.01 -17.01 -18.01
N THR A 138 0.16 -18.30 -18.26
CA THR A 138 1.38 -19.01 -17.90
C THR A 138 2.53 -18.39 -18.71
N VAL A 139 3.05 -17.28 -18.20
CA VAL A 139 4.28 -16.69 -18.69
C VAL A 139 5.40 -17.48 -18.02
N ASP A 140 6.40 -17.82 -18.80
CA ASP A 140 7.57 -18.57 -18.37
C ASP A 140 8.09 -18.06 -17.02
N ILE A 141 8.23 -18.95 -16.05
CA ILE A 141 8.64 -18.64 -14.66
C ILE A 141 9.93 -17.81 -14.64
N VAL A 142 10.80 -18.04 -15.60
CA VAL A 142 12.07 -17.35 -15.78
C VAL A 142 11.91 -15.85 -16.08
N GLN A 143 10.81 -15.42 -16.69
CA GLN A 143 10.59 -14.01 -17.04
C GLN A 143 10.05 -13.16 -15.88
N GLY A 144 9.39 -13.76 -14.91
CA GLY A 144 8.82 -13.07 -13.75
C GLY A 144 9.87 -12.68 -12.71
N LEU A 145 10.78 -13.59 -12.36
CA LEU A 145 11.82 -13.38 -11.37
C LEU A 145 12.83 -12.27 -11.73
N PRO A 146 13.38 -12.19 -12.94
CA PRO A 146 14.25 -11.09 -13.33
C PRO A 146 13.59 -9.71 -13.23
N LYS A 147 12.28 -9.62 -13.51
CA LYS A 147 11.54 -8.37 -13.38
C LYS A 147 11.38 -7.94 -11.91
N VAL A 148 11.15 -8.90 -11.00
CA VAL A 148 11.11 -8.61 -9.56
C VAL A 148 12.47 -8.13 -9.06
N GLU A 149 13.56 -8.80 -9.50
CA GLU A 149 14.93 -8.36 -9.18
C GLU A 149 15.19 -6.94 -9.68
N GLU A 150 14.82 -6.61 -10.92
CA GLU A 150 14.98 -5.28 -11.50
C GLU A 150 14.24 -4.21 -10.69
N ILE A 151 13.01 -4.51 -10.24
CA ILE A 151 12.22 -3.61 -9.39
C ILE A 151 12.87 -3.43 -8.01
N LEU A 152 13.28 -4.53 -7.36
CA LEU A 152 13.88 -4.49 -6.02
C LEU A 152 15.29 -3.87 -6.01
N GLU A 153 16.08 -4.04 -7.07
CA GLU A 153 17.36 -3.35 -7.22
C GLU A 153 17.21 -1.89 -7.71
N ALA A 154 15.98 -1.44 -7.95
CA ALA A 154 15.67 -0.09 -8.44
C ALA A 154 16.55 0.30 -9.63
N ARG A 155 16.74 -0.62 -10.59
CA ARG A 155 17.55 -0.36 -11.79
C ARG A 155 16.92 0.72 -12.64
N LYS A 156 17.74 1.60 -13.19
CA LYS A 156 17.24 2.62 -14.13
C LYS A 156 16.82 1.96 -15.44
N ILE A 157 15.59 2.23 -15.85
CA ILE A 157 15.02 1.74 -17.09
C ILE A 157 15.50 2.65 -18.23
N LYS A 158 16.13 2.08 -19.26
CA LYS A 158 16.68 2.87 -20.39
C LYS A 158 15.60 3.52 -21.26
N ASN A 159 14.45 2.86 -21.43
CA ASN A 159 13.33 3.33 -22.25
C ASN A 159 12.05 3.39 -21.39
N GLY A 160 12.08 4.15 -20.32
CA GLY A 160 10.92 4.36 -19.45
C GLY A 160 9.85 5.21 -20.12
N CYS A 161 8.59 5.04 -19.71
CA CYS A 161 7.52 5.92 -20.15
C CYS A 161 7.66 7.31 -19.54
N LEU A 162 7.29 8.33 -20.30
CA LEU A 162 7.15 9.69 -19.82
C LEU A 162 5.84 9.81 -19.02
N LEU A 163 5.92 10.33 -17.79
CA LEU A 163 4.77 10.57 -16.93
C LEU A 163 4.35 12.02 -16.97
N ALA A 164 3.05 12.30 -16.93
CA ALA A 164 2.52 13.65 -16.85
C ALA A 164 2.84 14.28 -15.48
N PRO A 165 3.63 15.37 -15.40
CA PRO A 165 3.99 16.00 -14.13
C PRO A 165 2.89 16.89 -13.56
N THR A 166 1.86 17.20 -14.35
CA THR A 166 0.70 18.01 -13.97
C THR A 166 -0.51 17.62 -14.81
N GLU A 167 -1.67 17.93 -14.30
CA GLU A 167 -2.94 17.84 -15.03
C GLU A 167 -2.98 18.89 -16.14
N GLY A 168 -3.58 18.56 -17.28
CA GLY A 168 -3.73 19.50 -18.40
C GLY A 168 -4.09 18.84 -19.72
N LYS A 169 -4.21 19.65 -20.77
CA LYS A 169 -4.46 19.17 -22.13
C LYS A 169 -3.15 18.86 -22.84
N ALA A 170 -3.00 17.64 -23.33
CA ALA A 170 -1.80 17.19 -24.01
C ALA A 170 -1.93 17.34 -25.54
N TYR A 171 -0.91 17.89 -26.15
CA TYR A 171 -0.79 18.05 -27.61
C TYR A 171 0.52 17.43 -28.07
N LEU A 172 0.45 16.72 -29.18
CA LEU A 172 1.63 16.17 -29.86
C LEU A 172 2.01 17.11 -31.01
N LYS A 173 3.21 17.66 -31.00
CA LYS A 173 3.79 18.46 -32.06
C LYS A 173 5.11 17.84 -32.52
N ASN A 174 5.10 17.20 -33.68
CA ASN A 174 6.26 16.50 -34.26
C ASN A 174 6.89 15.51 -33.23
N THR A 175 8.01 15.88 -32.62
CA THR A 175 8.78 15.10 -31.64
C THR A 175 8.64 15.62 -30.21
N GLN A 176 7.67 16.50 -29.96
CA GLN A 176 7.47 17.13 -28.64
C GLN A 176 6.05 16.92 -28.14
N ILE A 177 5.92 16.62 -26.85
CA ILE A 177 4.63 16.61 -26.13
C ILE A 177 4.53 17.94 -25.38
N GLU A 178 3.49 18.73 -25.70
CA GLU A 178 3.13 19.94 -24.95
C GLU A 178 1.96 19.62 -24.03
N ILE A 179 2.10 19.90 -22.74
CA ILE A 179 1.00 19.89 -21.76
C ILE A 179 0.64 21.33 -21.43
N VAL A 180 -0.58 21.71 -21.76
CA VAL A 180 -1.13 23.04 -21.44
C VAL A 180 -1.96 22.91 -20.18
N LYS A 181 -1.55 23.61 -19.11
CA LYS A 181 -2.32 23.72 -17.87
C LYS A 181 -3.51 24.64 -18.05
N ASP A 182 -4.50 24.53 -17.17
CA ASP A 182 -5.69 25.40 -17.18
C ASP A 182 -5.35 26.89 -17.00
N LEU A 183 -4.20 27.21 -16.39
CA LEU A 183 -3.68 28.57 -16.20
C LEU A 183 -2.85 29.12 -17.40
N GLY A 184 -2.73 28.34 -18.49
CA GLY A 184 -2.02 28.71 -19.68
C GLY A 184 -0.51 28.38 -19.72
N ASP A 185 0.07 27.91 -18.63
CA ASP A 185 1.46 27.46 -18.61
C ASP A 185 1.64 26.22 -19.51
N LYS A 186 2.72 26.23 -20.29
CA LYS A 186 3.06 25.11 -21.18
C LYS A 186 4.30 24.40 -20.68
N LEU A 187 4.19 23.08 -20.59
CA LEU A 187 5.33 22.20 -20.36
C LEU A 187 5.62 21.42 -21.63
N VAL A 188 6.86 21.45 -22.08
CA VAL A 188 7.31 20.81 -23.31
C VAL A 188 8.29 19.69 -22.97
N PHE A 189 8.07 18.51 -23.55
CA PHE A 189 8.91 17.31 -23.37
C PHE A 189 9.32 16.78 -24.74
N ASP A 190 10.60 16.56 -24.93
CA ASP A 190 11.13 15.93 -26.14
C ASP A 190 10.93 14.41 -26.10
N ILE A 191 10.52 13.84 -27.22
CA ILE A 191 10.30 12.40 -27.35
C ILE A 191 11.22 11.86 -28.45
N ALA A 192 11.73 10.64 -28.26
CA ALA A 192 12.44 9.94 -29.33
C ALA A 192 11.49 9.64 -30.50
N ALA A 193 11.98 9.77 -31.73
CA ALA A 193 11.20 9.72 -32.95
C ALA A 193 10.34 8.42 -33.13
N ASN A 194 10.69 7.33 -32.44
CA ASN A 194 9.99 6.03 -32.55
C ASN A 194 9.10 5.70 -31.35
N THR A 195 8.83 6.66 -30.46
CA THR A 195 8.06 6.39 -29.23
C THR A 195 6.57 6.49 -29.52
N LYS A 196 5.80 5.46 -29.18
CA LYS A 196 4.34 5.46 -29.29
C LYS A 196 3.73 6.30 -28.16
N VAL A 197 2.78 7.14 -28.53
CA VAL A 197 2.07 8.05 -27.63
C VAL A 197 0.72 7.45 -27.26
N ASN A 198 0.34 7.51 -25.96
CA ASN A 198 -0.86 6.86 -25.42
C ASN A 198 -2.10 7.80 -25.35
N PHE A 199 -2.04 8.97 -25.92
CA PHE A 199 -3.14 9.92 -25.91
C PHE A 199 -3.45 10.47 -27.31
N SER A 200 -4.66 10.95 -27.51
CA SER A 200 -5.07 11.71 -28.71
C SER A 200 -4.86 13.21 -28.46
N ASN A 201 -4.52 13.97 -29.51
CA ASN A 201 -4.32 15.41 -29.42
C ASN A 201 -5.53 16.12 -28.79
N GLY A 202 -5.26 16.96 -27.78
CA GLY A 202 -6.28 17.70 -27.03
C GLY A 202 -6.96 16.90 -25.92
N LYS A 203 -6.54 15.66 -25.65
CA LYS A 203 -7.04 14.89 -24.52
C LYS A 203 -6.58 15.52 -23.20
N TYR A 204 -7.49 15.61 -22.24
CA TYR A 204 -7.14 15.94 -20.86
C TYR A 204 -6.41 14.77 -20.22
N VAL A 205 -5.24 15.02 -19.68
CA VAL A 205 -4.37 14.03 -19.05
C VAL A 205 -4.30 14.32 -17.56
N ASP A 206 -4.50 13.29 -16.76
CA ASP A 206 -4.42 13.37 -15.31
C ASP A 206 -2.95 13.31 -14.83
N PHE A 207 -2.73 13.76 -13.61
CA PHE A 207 -1.43 13.67 -12.96
C PHE A 207 -0.94 12.20 -12.88
N LEU A 208 0.33 11.97 -13.26
CA LEU A 208 0.97 10.64 -13.35
C LEU A 208 0.38 9.71 -14.44
N GLU A 209 -0.44 10.19 -15.33
CA GLU A 209 -0.86 9.39 -16.49
C GLU A 209 0.34 9.15 -17.41
N PRO A 210 0.57 7.91 -17.89
CA PRO A 210 1.65 7.62 -18.83
C PRO A 210 1.36 8.22 -20.20
N LEU A 211 2.22 9.12 -20.64
CA LEU A 211 2.10 9.81 -21.93
C LEU A 211 2.61 8.95 -23.10
N THR A 212 3.65 8.16 -22.84
CA THR A 212 4.27 7.29 -23.83
C THR A 212 4.14 5.82 -23.42
N ASP A 213 4.30 4.92 -24.39
CA ASP A 213 4.34 3.50 -24.13
C ASP A 213 5.69 3.11 -23.51
N GLY A 214 5.66 2.20 -22.54
CA GLY A 214 6.86 1.71 -21.88
C GLY A 214 6.65 1.40 -20.39
N PRO A 215 7.64 0.77 -19.74
CA PRO A 215 7.59 0.52 -18.31
C PRO A 215 7.76 1.81 -17.51
N ILE A 216 7.05 1.92 -16.40
CA ILE A 216 7.14 3.08 -15.50
C ILE A 216 8.43 2.96 -14.68
N SER A 217 9.30 3.95 -14.80
CA SER A 217 10.50 4.07 -13.97
C SER A 217 10.11 4.52 -12.54
N PRO A 218 10.47 3.73 -11.48
CA PRO A 218 10.19 4.12 -10.11
C PRO A 218 10.88 5.43 -9.69
N HIS A 219 12.07 5.69 -10.23
CA HIS A 219 12.83 6.93 -9.96
C HIS A 219 12.11 8.16 -10.50
N ASP A 220 11.70 8.11 -11.78
CA ASP A 220 11.03 9.23 -12.44
C ASP A 220 9.67 9.51 -11.80
N LYS A 221 8.98 8.42 -11.40
CA LYS A 221 7.72 8.52 -10.66
C LYS A 221 7.92 9.20 -9.30
N LEU A 222 8.98 8.85 -8.56
CA LEU A 222 9.29 9.46 -7.27
C LEU A 222 9.58 10.96 -7.44
N GLU A 223 10.39 11.32 -8.42
CA GLU A 223 10.75 12.72 -8.70
C GLU A 223 9.52 13.55 -9.11
N THR A 224 8.69 13.01 -9.99
CA THR A 224 7.44 13.66 -10.42
C THR A 224 6.48 13.88 -9.25
N LEU A 225 6.30 12.86 -8.39
CA LEU A 225 5.50 12.96 -7.17
C LEU A 225 6.04 14.00 -6.20
N PHE A 226 7.35 14.02 -5.98
CA PHE A 226 7.97 14.97 -5.07
C PHE A 226 7.82 16.40 -5.56
N ASN A 227 8.11 16.67 -6.84
CA ASN A 227 7.97 17.99 -7.45
C ASN A 227 6.51 18.50 -7.42
N TYR A 228 5.52 17.61 -7.52
CA TYR A 228 4.11 17.95 -7.39
C TYR A 228 3.73 18.30 -5.94
N TYR A 229 4.16 17.48 -4.97
CA TYR A 229 3.82 17.73 -3.57
C TYR A 229 4.59 18.89 -2.95
N GLN A 230 5.83 19.14 -3.39
CA GLN A 230 6.65 20.26 -2.90
C GLN A 230 6.00 21.64 -3.16
N ARG A 231 5.15 21.74 -4.20
CA ARG A 231 4.40 22.97 -4.48
C ARG A 231 3.27 23.25 -3.49
N LYS A 232 2.79 22.23 -2.79
CA LYS A 232 1.59 22.30 -1.93
C LYS A 232 1.92 22.13 -0.45
N PHE A 233 3.03 21.49 -0.12
CA PHE A 233 3.38 21.06 1.22
C PHE A 233 4.83 21.36 1.55
N SER A 234 5.18 21.32 2.84
CA SER A 234 6.58 21.40 3.28
C SER A 234 7.42 20.26 2.69
N ALA A 235 8.75 20.45 2.59
CA ALA A 235 9.66 19.46 2.03
C ALA A 235 9.52 18.08 2.71
N HIS A 236 9.34 18.06 4.04
CA HIS A 236 9.16 16.83 4.81
C HIS A 236 7.86 16.11 4.48
N GLU A 237 6.72 16.82 4.48
CA GLU A 237 5.42 16.24 4.14
C GLU A 237 5.38 15.78 2.68
N ALA A 238 5.99 16.54 1.78
CA ALA A 238 6.13 16.18 0.38
C ALA A 238 6.90 14.86 0.22
N CYS A 239 8.03 14.69 0.93
CA CYS A 239 8.78 13.43 0.95
C CYS A 239 7.93 12.25 1.47
N LYS A 240 7.25 12.43 2.62
CA LYS A 240 6.40 11.36 3.19
C LYS A 240 5.29 10.92 2.25
N LYS A 241 4.58 11.88 1.64
CA LYS A 241 3.50 11.60 0.69
C LYS A 241 4.02 10.91 -0.57
N SER A 242 5.14 11.38 -1.11
CA SER A 242 5.77 10.79 -2.29
C SER A 242 6.21 9.36 -2.03
N PHE A 243 6.85 9.09 -0.90
CA PHE A 243 7.22 7.73 -0.51
C PHE A 243 6.01 6.83 -0.35
N LYS A 244 4.94 7.29 0.31
CA LYS A 244 3.73 6.49 0.49
C LYS A 244 3.11 6.05 -0.85
N HIS A 245 3.04 6.95 -1.82
CA HIS A 245 2.54 6.63 -3.16
C HIS A 245 3.47 5.69 -3.92
N LEU A 246 4.79 5.90 -3.82
CA LEU A 246 5.77 5.02 -4.44
C LEU A 246 5.77 3.62 -3.83
N GLN A 247 5.69 3.52 -2.50
CA GLN A 247 5.62 2.25 -1.77
C GLN A 247 4.42 1.41 -2.24
N LEU A 248 3.24 2.02 -2.34
CA LEU A 248 2.04 1.38 -2.86
C LEU A 248 2.23 0.86 -4.30
N PHE A 249 2.86 1.68 -5.13
CA PHE A 249 3.15 1.30 -6.52
C PHE A 249 4.10 0.10 -6.58
N LEU A 250 5.21 0.12 -5.83
CA LEU A 250 6.20 -0.96 -5.83
C LEU A 250 5.60 -2.28 -5.31
N VAL A 251 4.84 -2.24 -4.21
CA VAL A 251 4.16 -3.42 -3.67
C VAL A 251 3.21 -4.01 -4.72
N ASN A 252 2.40 -3.18 -5.36
CA ASN A 252 1.46 -3.63 -6.38
C ASN A 252 2.16 -4.24 -7.61
N GLU A 253 3.27 -3.66 -8.08
CA GLU A 253 4.02 -4.18 -9.23
C GLU A 253 4.69 -5.53 -8.92
N VAL A 254 5.27 -5.66 -7.72
CA VAL A 254 5.87 -6.93 -7.27
C VAL A 254 4.77 -8.00 -7.10
N GLN A 255 3.67 -7.67 -6.44
CA GLN A 255 2.52 -8.58 -6.28
C GLN A 255 1.94 -9.00 -7.63
N ARG A 256 1.76 -8.05 -8.55
CA ARG A 256 1.28 -8.33 -9.89
C ARG A 256 2.18 -9.34 -10.61
N THR A 257 3.51 -9.20 -10.46
CA THR A 257 4.47 -10.11 -11.08
C THR A 257 4.37 -11.52 -10.47
N TYR A 258 4.27 -11.64 -9.15
CA TYR A 258 4.10 -12.95 -8.49
C TYR A 258 2.74 -13.58 -8.81
N LEU A 259 1.66 -12.80 -8.78
CA LEU A 259 0.32 -13.29 -9.13
C LEU A 259 0.25 -13.77 -10.59
N SER A 260 0.97 -13.12 -11.52
CA SER A 260 1.06 -13.60 -12.92
C SER A 260 1.72 -14.96 -13.05
N GLN A 261 2.52 -15.37 -12.07
CA GLN A 261 3.15 -16.68 -11.94
C GLN A 261 2.33 -17.68 -11.09
N GLY A 262 1.15 -17.28 -10.62
CA GLY A 262 0.31 -18.10 -9.74
C GLY A 262 0.79 -18.21 -8.31
N VAL A 263 1.78 -17.40 -7.89
CA VAL A 263 2.31 -17.39 -6.53
C VAL A 263 1.62 -16.29 -5.73
N GLN A 264 1.04 -16.64 -4.59
CA GLN A 264 0.45 -15.71 -3.64
C GLN A 264 1.41 -15.46 -2.48
N ILE A 265 1.79 -14.21 -2.28
CA ILE A 265 2.67 -13.78 -1.18
C ILE A 265 1.90 -12.74 -0.36
N ALA A 266 2.00 -12.82 0.98
CA ALA A 266 1.42 -11.79 1.84
C ALA A 266 2.12 -10.44 1.63
N ASP A 267 1.34 -9.37 1.47
CA ASP A 267 1.84 -8.01 1.19
C ASP A 267 2.86 -7.53 2.21
N LYS A 268 2.70 -7.90 3.47
CA LYS A 268 3.59 -7.51 4.59
C LYS A 268 5.06 -7.82 4.36
N HIS A 269 5.37 -8.93 3.70
CA HIS A 269 6.76 -9.32 3.41
C HIS A 269 7.40 -8.35 2.41
N ILE A 270 6.64 -7.96 1.39
CA ILE A 270 7.10 -7.02 0.36
C ILE A 270 7.15 -5.61 0.93
N GLU A 271 6.17 -5.22 1.74
CA GLU A 271 6.10 -3.90 2.39
C GLU A 271 7.33 -3.62 3.27
N ILE A 272 7.84 -4.60 4.01
CA ILE A 272 9.03 -4.45 4.84
C ILE A 272 10.25 -4.12 3.98
N ILE A 273 10.42 -4.83 2.86
CA ILE A 273 11.53 -4.61 1.92
C ILE A 273 11.42 -3.21 1.30
N VAL A 274 10.25 -2.87 0.79
CA VAL A 274 10.00 -1.57 0.14
C VAL A 274 10.15 -0.41 1.12
N LYS A 275 9.76 -0.59 2.39
CA LYS A 275 9.99 0.41 3.45
C LYS A 275 11.48 0.70 3.62
N GLN A 276 12.33 -0.33 3.61
CA GLN A 276 13.79 -0.14 3.72
C GLN A 276 14.38 0.57 2.50
N MET A 277 13.89 0.26 1.29
CA MET A 277 14.31 0.93 0.05
C MET A 277 13.95 2.43 0.01
N THR A 278 12.92 2.84 0.75
CA THR A 278 12.37 4.21 0.77
C THR A 278 12.59 4.92 2.11
N SER A 279 13.63 4.55 2.85
CA SER A 279 13.92 5.12 4.18
C SER A 279 14.85 6.35 4.13
N LYS A 280 15.63 6.51 3.06
CA LYS A 280 16.68 7.52 2.97
C LYS A 280 16.28 8.73 2.13
N VAL A 281 16.79 9.89 2.52
CA VAL A 281 16.66 11.16 1.81
C VAL A 281 18.04 11.75 1.55
N ARG A 282 18.17 12.54 0.48
CA ARG A 282 19.40 13.25 0.16
C ARG A 282 19.23 14.73 0.44
N VAL A 283 20.17 15.31 1.17
CA VAL A 283 20.21 16.74 1.45
C VAL A 283 20.52 17.52 0.16
N SER A 284 19.70 18.48 -0.19
CA SER A 284 19.92 19.40 -1.31
C SER A 284 20.58 20.69 -0.84
N PHE A 285 20.13 21.21 0.29
CA PHE A 285 20.64 22.42 0.91
C PHE A 285 20.60 22.24 2.43
N GLY A 286 21.71 22.50 3.11
CA GLY A 286 21.86 22.26 4.53
C GLY A 286 21.14 23.27 5.44
N GLY A 287 20.76 24.45 4.92
CA GLY A 287 20.28 25.55 5.76
C GLY A 287 21.30 25.97 6.80
N ASP A 288 20.85 26.33 7.98
CA ASP A 288 21.69 26.69 9.14
C ASP A 288 22.15 25.48 9.96
N THR A 289 22.13 24.27 9.36
CA THR A 289 22.53 23.05 10.01
C THR A 289 23.95 22.61 9.61
N THR A 290 24.52 21.66 10.34
CA THR A 290 25.82 21.04 10.04
C THR A 290 25.78 20.06 8.85
N LEU A 291 24.59 19.85 8.24
CA LEU A 291 24.42 18.90 7.16
C LEU A 291 25.05 19.41 5.86
N LEU A 292 25.76 18.54 5.17
CA LEU A 292 26.38 18.84 3.89
C LEU A 292 25.46 18.53 2.72
N PRO A 293 25.46 19.37 1.66
CA PRO A 293 24.75 19.04 0.42
C PRO A 293 25.23 17.72 -0.17
N GLY A 294 24.30 16.83 -0.52
CA GLY A 294 24.60 15.49 -1.04
C GLY A 294 24.63 14.39 0.00
N GLU A 295 24.64 14.73 1.28
CA GLU A 295 24.59 13.77 2.39
C GLU A 295 23.29 12.95 2.38
N VAL A 296 23.38 11.68 2.77
CA VAL A 296 22.25 10.75 2.80
C VAL A 296 21.88 10.45 4.24
N LEU A 297 20.66 10.79 4.61
CA LEU A 297 20.12 10.64 5.97
C LEU A 297 18.85 9.79 5.98
N ASP A 298 18.51 9.26 7.15
CA ASP A 298 17.19 8.69 7.35
C ASP A 298 16.11 9.79 7.42
N ILE A 299 14.95 9.51 6.85
CA ILE A 299 13.82 10.45 6.88
C ILE A 299 13.42 10.85 8.32
N THR A 300 13.58 9.93 9.28
CA THR A 300 13.30 10.19 10.70
C THR A 300 14.32 11.15 11.32
N GLN A 301 15.60 11.02 11.00
CA GLN A 301 16.67 11.92 11.42
C GLN A 301 16.48 13.30 10.80
N ALA A 302 16.20 13.35 9.50
CA ALA A 302 15.90 14.61 8.80
C ALA A 302 14.69 15.34 9.41
N GLU A 303 13.65 14.60 9.83
CA GLU A 303 12.50 15.18 10.53
C GLU A 303 12.88 15.78 11.89
N LEU A 304 13.71 15.09 12.67
CA LEU A 304 14.16 15.58 13.97
C LEU A 304 15.00 16.84 13.82
N VAL A 305 15.93 16.87 12.86
CA VAL A 305 16.73 18.06 12.56
C VAL A 305 15.86 19.23 12.13
N THR A 306 14.92 18.98 11.18
CA THR A 306 13.98 20.01 10.72
C THR A 306 13.13 20.60 11.85
N LYS A 307 12.65 19.74 12.77
CA LYS A 307 11.88 20.22 13.93
C LYS A 307 12.74 21.03 14.90
N ALA A 308 13.99 20.62 15.10
CA ALA A 308 14.92 21.33 15.99
C ALA A 308 15.25 22.72 15.43
N THR A 309 15.57 22.83 14.14
CA THR A 309 15.87 24.12 13.47
C THR A 309 14.67 25.06 13.44
N LEU A 310 13.48 24.54 13.18
CA LEU A 310 12.25 25.34 13.25
C LEU A 310 11.96 25.85 14.66
N ALA A 311 12.30 25.07 15.70
CA ALA A 311 12.12 25.49 17.09
C ALA A 311 13.12 26.58 17.51
N THR A 312 14.30 26.65 16.89
CA THR A 312 15.30 27.71 17.09
C THR A 312 15.03 28.95 16.24
N GLY A 313 14.12 28.86 15.26
CA GLY A 313 13.80 29.97 14.34
C GLY A 313 14.80 30.12 13.20
N GLU A 314 15.63 29.11 12.94
CA GLU A 314 16.64 29.07 11.88
C GLU A 314 16.08 28.38 10.62
N ASP A 315 16.77 28.55 9.49
CA ASP A 315 16.34 27.96 8.22
C ASP A 315 16.54 26.42 8.19
N PRO A 316 15.45 25.64 7.97
CA PRO A 316 15.52 24.18 7.98
C PRO A 316 16.23 23.64 6.74
N PRO A 317 16.84 22.42 6.82
CA PRO A 317 17.48 21.80 5.68
C PRO A 317 16.44 21.38 4.62
N LEU A 318 16.78 21.56 3.35
CA LEU A 318 16.01 21.08 2.22
C LEU A 318 16.56 19.75 1.73
N TYR A 319 15.70 18.78 1.57
CA TYR A 319 16.09 17.44 1.12
C TYR A 319 15.09 16.86 0.12
N ARG A 320 15.56 15.88 -0.66
CA ARG A 320 14.77 15.17 -1.67
C ARG A 320 14.69 13.69 -1.33
N PRO A 321 13.57 13.03 -1.62
CA PRO A 321 13.44 11.60 -1.42
C PRO A 321 14.37 10.84 -2.37
N MET A 322 14.95 9.75 -1.90
CA MET A 322 15.83 8.88 -2.67
C MET A 322 15.36 7.43 -2.61
N LEU A 323 15.26 6.80 -3.76
CA LEU A 323 14.99 5.36 -3.84
C LEU A 323 16.31 4.61 -3.94
N LEU A 324 16.53 3.70 -3.01
CA LEU A 324 17.69 2.80 -3.00
C LEU A 324 17.29 1.40 -3.45
N GLY A 325 18.12 0.78 -4.27
CA GLY A 325 18.02 -0.66 -4.51
C GLY A 325 18.34 -1.45 -3.25
N LEU A 326 17.85 -2.68 -3.17
CA LEU A 326 17.97 -3.54 -1.99
C LEU A 326 19.43 -3.69 -1.52
N THR A 327 20.35 -3.95 -2.43
CA THR A 327 21.79 -4.08 -2.13
C THR A 327 22.36 -2.79 -1.53
N LYS A 328 22.06 -1.64 -2.15
CA LYS A 328 22.53 -0.34 -1.64
C LYS A 328 21.88 0.03 -0.30
N ALA A 329 20.60 -0.28 -0.12
CA ALA A 329 19.90 -0.04 1.14
C ALA A 329 20.48 -0.87 2.28
N SER A 330 20.90 -2.11 2.01
CA SER A 330 21.54 -2.99 2.99
C SER A 330 22.93 -2.52 3.40
N LEU A 331 23.73 -1.99 2.45
CA LEU A 331 25.06 -1.44 2.73
C LEU A 331 25.01 -0.09 3.45
N ASN A 332 23.99 0.73 3.16
CA ASN A 332 23.77 2.04 3.79
C ASN A 332 22.90 1.95 5.05
N SER A 333 22.88 0.81 5.74
CA SER A 333 22.18 0.68 7.02
C SER A 333 22.90 1.44 8.12
N ASP A 334 22.17 1.86 9.16
CA ASP A 334 22.74 2.60 10.30
C ASP A 334 23.72 1.74 11.12
N SER A 335 23.54 0.41 11.08
CA SER A 335 24.44 -0.56 11.70
C SER A 335 25.53 -0.99 10.73
N PHE A 336 26.78 -0.60 11.01
CA PHE A 336 27.93 -1.05 10.21
C PHE A 336 28.20 -2.55 10.40
N ILE A 337 27.87 -3.14 11.54
CA ILE A 337 27.99 -4.59 11.79
C ILE A 337 27.08 -5.36 10.85
N SER A 338 25.83 -4.91 10.72
CA SER A 338 24.86 -5.50 9.80
C SER A 338 25.31 -5.38 8.34
N ALA A 339 25.78 -4.20 7.93
CA ALA A 339 26.30 -3.95 6.59
C ALA A 339 27.53 -4.82 6.27
N ALA A 340 28.51 -4.88 7.17
CA ALA A 340 29.72 -5.68 7.01
C ALA A 340 29.44 -7.18 6.89
N SER A 341 28.40 -7.68 7.55
CA SER A 341 28.01 -9.09 7.47
C SER A 341 27.27 -9.46 6.19
N PHE A 342 26.88 -8.46 5.38
CA PHE A 342 26.17 -8.68 4.11
C PHE A 342 27.15 -8.80 2.93
N GLN A 343 27.91 -7.76 2.63
CA GLN A 343 28.90 -7.72 1.55
C GLN A 343 30.01 -6.72 1.87
N GLU A 344 31.14 -6.80 1.17
CA GLU A 344 32.23 -5.85 1.25
C GLU A 344 32.77 -5.63 2.69
N THR A 345 32.91 -6.69 3.46
CA THR A 345 33.25 -6.67 4.90
C THR A 345 34.43 -5.76 5.24
N THR A 346 35.53 -5.90 4.52
CA THR A 346 36.77 -5.12 4.77
C THR A 346 36.56 -3.64 4.51
N ARG A 347 35.89 -3.28 3.43
CA ARG A 347 35.59 -1.88 3.06
C ARG A 347 34.69 -1.20 4.10
N VAL A 348 33.57 -1.85 4.44
CA VAL A 348 32.62 -1.30 5.41
C VAL A 348 33.25 -1.12 6.79
N LEU A 349 34.03 -2.10 7.27
CA LEU A 349 34.73 -2.00 8.55
C LEU A 349 35.79 -0.92 8.54
N THR A 350 36.53 -0.77 7.44
CA THR A 350 37.54 0.27 7.30
C THR A 350 36.93 1.66 7.30
N GLU A 351 35.86 1.88 6.53
CA GLU A 351 35.11 3.15 6.50
C GLU A 351 34.51 3.49 7.88
N ALA A 352 33.91 2.50 8.55
CA ALA A 352 33.37 2.69 9.89
C ALA A 352 34.43 3.03 10.94
N ALA A 353 35.61 2.41 10.84
CA ALA A 353 36.76 2.69 11.72
C ALA A 353 37.31 4.11 11.49
N ILE A 354 37.44 4.54 10.23
CA ILE A 354 37.93 5.88 9.88
C ILE A 354 36.97 6.96 10.37
N GLU A 355 35.64 6.74 10.17
CA GLU A 355 34.63 7.67 10.60
C GLU A 355 34.33 7.63 12.12
N GLY A 356 34.84 6.64 12.83
CA GLY A 356 34.57 6.44 14.25
C GLY A 356 33.10 6.15 14.54
N LYS A 357 32.40 5.47 13.62
CA LYS A 357 30.97 5.14 13.76
C LYS A 357 30.69 4.31 15.01
N LYS A 358 29.57 4.62 15.66
CA LYS A 358 29.03 3.87 16.81
C LYS A 358 27.80 3.10 16.39
N ASP A 359 27.76 1.80 16.68
CA ASP A 359 26.58 0.97 16.45
C ASP A 359 25.75 0.89 17.74
N TRP A 360 24.47 1.27 17.64
CA TRP A 360 23.56 1.30 18.78
C TRP A 360 22.85 -0.04 19.03
N LEU A 361 23.15 -1.07 18.25
CA LEU A 361 22.60 -2.42 18.40
C LEU A 361 21.07 -2.46 18.45
N ASN A 362 20.42 -1.66 17.63
CA ASN A 362 18.95 -1.54 17.61
C ASN A 362 18.26 -2.65 16.79
N GLY A 363 18.98 -3.30 15.88
CA GLY A 363 18.44 -4.32 14.99
C GLY A 363 18.60 -5.74 15.53
N LEU A 364 18.13 -6.70 14.76
CA LEU A 364 18.21 -8.11 15.11
C LEU A 364 19.60 -8.70 14.85
N LYS A 365 20.16 -8.41 13.68
CA LYS A 365 21.37 -9.05 13.16
C LYS A 365 22.60 -8.74 13.98
N GLU A 366 22.80 -7.47 14.36
CA GLU A 366 23.90 -7.02 15.20
C GLU A 366 23.87 -7.64 16.59
N ASN A 367 22.68 -7.76 17.19
CA ASN A 367 22.54 -8.41 18.50
C ASN A 367 22.84 -9.91 18.44
N VAL A 368 22.42 -10.57 17.36
CA VAL A 368 22.73 -11.99 17.15
C VAL A 368 24.23 -12.20 16.98
N ILE A 369 24.91 -11.36 16.20
CA ILE A 369 26.37 -11.47 15.97
C ILE A 369 27.15 -11.28 17.27
N ILE A 370 26.72 -10.35 18.14
CA ILE A 370 27.40 -10.09 19.42
C ILE A 370 26.99 -11.10 20.50
N GLY A 371 25.94 -11.89 20.29
CA GLY A 371 25.42 -12.85 21.26
C GLY A 371 24.52 -12.26 22.35
N ARG A 372 23.89 -11.10 22.07
CA ARG A 372 22.89 -10.48 22.96
C ARG A 372 21.47 -10.94 22.61
N LEU A 373 20.54 -10.72 23.55
CA LEU A 373 19.14 -10.92 23.29
C LEU A 373 18.66 -9.98 22.17
N ILE A 374 17.89 -10.52 21.23
CA ILE A 374 17.29 -9.73 20.15
C ILE A 374 16.16 -8.85 20.69
N PRO A 375 15.88 -7.68 20.11
CA PRO A 375 14.77 -6.81 20.50
C PRO A 375 13.40 -7.36 20.03
N ALA A 376 13.15 -8.65 20.27
CA ALA A 376 11.93 -9.36 19.93
C ALA A 376 11.71 -10.53 20.91
N GLY A 377 10.50 -11.02 21.05
CA GLY A 377 10.16 -12.11 21.97
C GLY A 377 10.49 -11.77 23.43
N THR A 378 11.24 -12.61 24.11
CA THR A 378 11.61 -12.41 25.54
C THR A 378 12.51 -11.19 25.78
N GLY A 379 13.30 -10.76 24.78
CA GLY A 379 14.14 -9.56 24.84
C GLY A 379 13.38 -8.23 24.63
N PHE A 380 12.14 -8.27 24.14
CA PHE A 380 11.38 -7.09 23.78
C PHE A 380 11.17 -6.11 24.95
N ASN A 381 10.82 -6.61 26.13
CA ASN A 381 10.57 -5.77 27.31
C ASN A 381 11.83 -5.01 27.77
N CYS A 382 13.02 -5.63 27.65
CA CYS A 382 14.27 -4.96 27.98
C CYS A 382 14.53 -3.77 27.05
N PHE A 383 14.30 -3.96 25.73
CA PHE A 383 14.49 -2.90 24.74
C PHE A 383 13.43 -1.81 24.83
N GLU A 384 12.19 -2.15 25.14
CA GLU A 384 11.12 -1.18 25.32
C GLU A 384 11.37 -0.27 26.55
N ASN A 385 11.84 -0.85 27.64
CA ASN A 385 12.20 -0.07 28.82
C ASN A 385 13.38 0.87 28.55
N LEU A 386 14.42 0.41 27.83
CA LEU A 386 15.53 1.26 27.42
C LEU A 386 15.07 2.40 26.51
N LYS A 387 14.15 2.15 25.58
CA LYS A 387 13.57 3.19 24.72
C LYS A 387 12.70 4.18 25.48
N LYS A 388 12.00 3.75 26.52
CA LYS A 388 11.21 4.65 27.39
C LYS A 388 12.14 5.58 28.19
N VAL A 389 13.18 5.04 28.80
CA VAL A 389 14.21 5.85 29.49
C VAL A 389 14.87 6.85 28.54
N GLY A 390 15.21 6.43 27.31
CA GLY A 390 15.78 7.32 26.30
C GLY A 390 14.79 8.38 25.78
N LYS A 391 13.49 8.07 25.71
CA LYS A 391 12.46 9.05 25.34
C LYS A 391 12.19 10.07 26.44
N ASP A 392 12.19 9.65 27.68
CA ASP A 392 12.03 10.56 28.80
C ASP A 392 13.22 11.53 28.91
N THR A 393 14.43 11.06 28.62
CA THR A 393 15.61 11.90 28.51
C THR A 393 15.52 12.84 27.31
N SER A 394 15.11 12.37 26.14
CA SER A 394 14.93 13.21 24.94
C SER A 394 13.73 14.13 25.02
N MET A 395 12.63 13.74 25.70
CA MET A 395 11.50 14.65 25.97
C MET A 395 11.89 15.75 26.96
N ASN A 396 12.65 15.44 28.00
CA ASN A 396 13.17 16.47 28.91
C ASN A 396 14.15 17.42 28.21
N LEU A 397 14.90 16.95 27.23
CA LEU A 397 15.76 17.77 26.37
C LEU A 397 14.95 18.63 25.38
N LEU A 398 13.79 18.15 24.90
CA LEU A 398 12.88 18.91 24.03
C LEU A 398 12.01 19.93 24.81
N ILE A 399 11.70 19.67 26.07
CA ILE A 399 10.93 20.57 26.94
C ILE A 399 11.81 21.68 27.55
N ASN A 400 13.11 21.45 27.70
CA ASN A 400 14.08 22.43 28.18
C ASN A 400 15.29 22.59 27.22
N PRO A 401 15.09 23.03 25.97
CA PRO A 401 16.19 23.16 24.98
C PRO A 401 17.21 24.24 25.37
N LEU A 402 16.92 25.09 26.37
CA LEU A 402 17.76 26.23 26.74
C LEU A 402 18.78 25.95 27.88
N LYS A 403 18.81 24.73 28.43
CA LYS A 403 19.69 24.41 29.55
C LYS A 403 20.87 23.46 29.25
N ASP A 404 20.88 22.80 28.11
CA ASP A 404 21.96 21.84 27.78
C ASP A 404 22.86 22.37 26.65
N ASP A 405 24.04 22.84 27.05
CA ASP A 405 25.10 23.31 26.13
C ASP A 405 25.56 22.23 25.11
N LYS A 406 25.29 20.94 25.37
CA LYS A 406 25.59 19.83 24.46
C LYS A 406 24.69 19.79 23.21
N LEU A 407 23.45 20.29 23.29
CA LEU A 407 22.57 20.40 22.13
C LEU A 407 22.93 21.59 21.25
N LYS A 408 23.42 22.68 21.84
CA LYS A 408 23.93 23.82 21.08
C LYS A 408 25.14 23.45 20.24
N SER A 409 26.02 22.57 20.72
CA SER A 409 27.18 22.09 19.95
C SER A 409 26.79 21.13 18.82
N PHE A 410 25.66 20.43 18.92
CA PHE A 410 25.17 19.52 17.88
C PHE A 410 24.40 20.24 16.76
N VAL A 411 23.66 21.30 17.12
CA VAL A 411 22.83 22.06 16.16
C VAL A 411 23.64 23.23 15.53
N LEU A 412 24.52 23.87 16.29
CA LEU A 412 25.22 25.11 15.89
C LEU A 412 26.67 24.88 15.44
N GLY A 413 27.15 23.62 15.26
CA GLY A 413 28.49 23.31 14.76
C GLY A 413 29.52 24.34 15.18
N SER A 414 30.10 24.19 16.35
CA SER A 414 31.27 24.92 16.85
C SER A 414 31.67 26.19 16.05
N ARG A 415 30.92 27.26 16.16
CA ARG A 415 31.49 28.61 16.04
C ARG A 415 31.97 29.03 17.44
N LEU A 416 33.03 28.42 17.89
CA LEU A 416 33.89 28.95 18.95
C LEU A 416 35.31 28.49 18.64
N ASN A 417 35.95 29.25 17.83
CA ASN A 417 37.25 29.89 17.91
C ASN A 417 37.47 30.78 16.70
#